data_607da1e2c45465ab5be65332e3a55907
#
_entry.id   607da1e2c45465ab5be65332e3a55907
#
_cell.length_a   1.000
_cell.length_b   1.000
_cell.length_c   1.000
_cell.angle_alpha   90.00
_cell.angle_beta   90.00
_cell.angle_gamma   90.00
#
_symmetry.space_group_name_H-M   'P 1'
#
loop_
_entity.id
_entity.type
_entity.pdbx_description
1 polymer ?
#
loop_
_entity_poly.entity_id
_entity_poly.type
_entity_poly.pdbx_seq_one_letter_code
_entity_poly.pdbx_strand_id
1 'polypeptide(L)'
;MLAVLPFQNLTGDAGQEYFSDGLTEEMIMQLGSRDPEHLGVIARTSVMHYKNSQTRLDQVERELGVQYVLAGSVRRDANAVRVAAQLMQAKDRTPIWARQYDRELKGLLTLQGEIAQEIADEIQSNLGHSRPLASAPPARTAPEYEAYDLYLKGQYFLNKRTTAGIVAAIGYFQRATARDPAYARAHAALADAYTLMAGYSPRQPKQLASQARAAARKALELDEGSPEAHTAFALIVQNHDWDWQTAEQEFRRAIELNPSYATAHHWYAEHLMWRGRVDEALQESERARQLDPLSLIIATDDGAILYFARQYDRAIERWRSVLELDPDFPRAHMIQAAYIEKGMFAAALADFESMRLNPADPWYWSALAGIYGRSGQTAQARHAIDQLLQASRREPVKPELIAGVFASVGDKEQALAWLERAYAEHSGLTGLKVTPTLDLLRSDPRFQSLLRRVGLTP
;
A
#
# COMPACT_ATOMS: atom_id res chain seq x y z
N MET A 1 -9.11 -14.42 -13.79
CA MET A 1 -9.23 -13.51 -12.62
C MET A 1 -10.47 -13.89 -11.83
N LEU A 2 -10.38 -13.86 -10.50
CA LEU A 2 -11.43 -14.14 -9.52
C LEU A 2 -11.63 -12.93 -8.60
N ALA A 3 -12.88 -12.55 -8.33
CA ALA A 3 -13.22 -11.62 -7.26
C ALA A 3 -13.87 -12.37 -6.09
N VAL A 4 -13.37 -12.15 -4.88
CA VAL A 4 -14.01 -12.57 -3.63
C VAL A 4 -14.80 -11.39 -3.10
N LEU A 5 -16.11 -11.38 -3.31
CA LEU A 5 -16.96 -10.30 -2.80
C LEU A 5 -17.01 -10.31 -1.27
N PRO A 6 -17.25 -9.16 -0.63
CA PRO A 6 -17.36 -9.08 0.81
C PRO A 6 -18.39 -10.06 1.35
N PHE A 7 -17.98 -10.93 2.28
CA PHE A 7 -18.88 -11.85 2.92
C PHE A 7 -19.93 -11.09 3.74
N GLN A 8 -21.19 -11.45 3.58
CA GLN A 8 -22.28 -10.82 4.31
C GLN A 8 -22.29 -11.25 5.78
N ASN A 9 -22.36 -10.30 6.68
CA ASN A 9 -22.54 -10.54 8.10
C ASN A 9 -24.02 -10.84 8.41
N LEU A 10 -24.34 -12.10 8.72
CA LEU A 10 -25.69 -12.54 9.08
C LEU A 10 -25.92 -12.67 10.58
N THR A 11 -25.06 -12.07 11.42
CA THR A 11 -25.22 -12.11 12.88
C THR A 11 -26.27 -11.10 13.38
N GLY A 12 -26.57 -10.06 12.58
CA GLY A 12 -27.38 -8.91 13.01
C GLY A 12 -26.65 -7.91 13.92
N ASP A 13 -25.39 -8.16 14.25
CA ASP A 13 -24.55 -7.32 15.09
C ASP A 13 -23.49 -6.59 14.22
N ALA A 14 -23.62 -5.28 14.10
CA ALA A 14 -22.66 -4.45 13.37
C ALA A 14 -21.25 -4.48 14.01
N GLY A 15 -21.14 -4.78 15.29
CA GLY A 15 -19.86 -4.96 15.97
C GLY A 15 -19.07 -6.17 15.47
N GLN A 16 -19.67 -7.06 14.67
CA GLN A 16 -19.03 -8.24 14.09
C GLN A 16 -18.66 -8.08 12.60
N GLU A 17 -18.80 -6.89 12.02
CA GLU A 17 -18.38 -6.60 10.62
C GLU A 17 -16.90 -6.90 10.39
N TYR A 18 -16.03 -6.66 11.37
CA TYR A 18 -14.60 -7.00 11.27
C TYR A 18 -14.35 -8.48 10.97
N PHE A 19 -15.26 -9.35 11.42
CA PHE A 19 -15.13 -10.79 11.24
C PHE A 19 -15.44 -11.22 9.80
N SER A 20 -16.52 -10.71 9.20
CA SER A 20 -16.87 -10.97 7.79
C SER A 20 -15.85 -10.34 6.84
N ASP A 21 -15.39 -9.12 7.14
CA ASP A 21 -14.35 -8.44 6.36
C ASP A 21 -13.02 -9.21 6.41
N GLY A 22 -12.66 -9.68 7.61
CA GLY A 22 -11.46 -10.49 7.80
C GLY A 22 -11.54 -11.83 7.07
N LEU A 23 -12.69 -12.49 7.09
CA LEU A 23 -12.89 -13.73 6.32
C LEU A 23 -12.72 -13.49 4.82
N THR A 24 -13.23 -12.37 4.30
CA THR A 24 -13.05 -11.98 2.89
C THR A 24 -11.57 -11.83 2.56
N GLU A 25 -10.81 -11.10 3.37
CA GLU A 25 -9.38 -10.88 3.18
C GLU A 25 -8.58 -12.18 3.23
N GLU A 26 -8.89 -13.06 4.20
CA GLU A 26 -8.29 -14.39 4.31
C GLU A 26 -8.52 -15.24 3.06
N MET A 27 -9.74 -15.24 2.53
CA MET A 27 -10.07 -15.98 1.31
C MET A 27 -9.31 -15.45 0.10
N ILE A 28 -9.16 -14.12 -0.04
CA ILE A 28 -8.35 -13.48 -1.10
C ILE A 28 -6.90 -13.97 -1.02
N MET A 29 -6.30 -13.91 0.15
CA MET A 29 -4.90 -14.29 0.35
C MET A 29 -4.68 -15.79 0.10
N GLN A 30 -5.55 -16.64 0.62
CA GLN A 30 -5.42 -18.08 0.44
C GLN A 30 -5.61 -18.51 -1.01
N LEU A 31 -6.59 -17.96 -1.70
CA LEU A 31 -6.83 -18.26 -3.11
C LEU A 31 -5.70 -17.74 -4.00
N GLY A 32 -5.16 -16.56 -3.73
CA GLY A 32 -4.05 -15.97 -4.48
C GLY A 32 -2.75 -16.78 -4.40
N SER A 33 -2.54 -17.52 -3.30
CA SER A 33 -1.36 -18.37 -3.10
C SER A 33 -1.54 -19.81 -3.59
N ARG A 34 -2.78 -20.26 -3.93
CA ARG A 34 -3.06 -21.67 -4.28
C ARG A 34 -2.68 -22.05 -5.70
N ASP A 35 -2.97 -21.20 -6.66
CA ASP A 35 -2.66 -21.42 -8.07
C ASP A 35 -2.07 -20.13 -8.67
N PRO A 36 -0.84 -19.78 -8.28
CA PRO A 36 -0.23 -18.51 -8.64
C PRO A 36 0.01 -18.33 -10.14
N GLU A 37 0.08 -19.44 -10.89
CA GLU A 37 0.35 -19.39 -12.35
C GLU A 37 -0.92 -19.12 -13.17
N HIS A 38 -2.11 -19.53 -12.67
CA HIS A 38 -3.34 -19.52 -13.48
C HIS A 38 -4.48 -18.69 -12.86
N LEU A 39 -4.44 -18.44 -11.53
CA LEU A 39 -5.51 -17.76 -10.81
C LEU A 39 -5.07 -16.41 -10.24
N GLY A 40 -5.37 -15.33 -10.96
CA GLY A 40 -5.28 -13.99 -10.41
C GLY A 40 -6.48 -13.69 -9.51
N VAL A 41 -6.25 -13.14 -8.32
CA VAL A 41 -7.31 -12.78 -7.35
C VAL A 41 -7.31 -11.27 -7.13
N ILE A 42 -8.49 -10.65 -7.25
CA ILE A 42 -8.67 -9.22 -7.03
C ILE A 42 -8.44 -8.88 -5.55
N ALA A 43 -7.68 -7.83 -5.32
CA ALA A 43 -7.33 -7.36 -3.98
C ALA A 43 -8.54 -6.83 -3.21
N ARG A 44 -8.42 -6.85 -1.89
CA ARG A 44 -9.45 -6.42 -0.94
C ARG A 44 -9.99 -5.02 -1.22
N THR A 45 -9.12 -4.05 -1.54
CA THR A 45 -9.53 -2.65 -1.73
C THR A 45 -10.62 -2.52 -2.78
N SER A 46 -10.45 -3.16 -3.94
CA SER A 46 -11.42 -3.14 -5.02
C SER A 46 -12.72 -3.87 -4.68
N VAL A 47 -12.64 -5.05 -4.07
CA VAL A 47 -13.86 -5.81 -3.76
C VAL A 47 -14.68 -5.18 -2.64
N MET A 48 -14.06 -4.50 -1.68
CA MET A 48 -14.76 -3.82 -0.59
C MET A 48 -15.61 -2.63 -1.07
N HIS A 49 -15.38 -2.11 -2.27
CA HIS A 49 -16.25 -1.13 -2.92
C HIS A 49 -17.70 -1.65 -3.08
N TYR A 50 -17.85 -2.97 -3.21
CA TYR A 50 -19.16 -3.61 -3.35
C TYR A 50 -19.80 -4.01 -2.01
N LYS A 51 -19.18 -3.69 -0.87
CA LYS A 51 -19.77 -3.98 0.44
C LYS A 51 -21.10 -3.25 0.61
N ASN A 52 -22.14 -4.00 1.02
CA ASN A 52 -23.50 -3.50 1.19
C ASN A 52 -24.11 -2.84 -0.07
N SER A 53 -23.52 -3.07 -1.25
CA SER A 53 -24.07 -2.59 -2.51
C SER A 53 -25.05 -3.61 -3.11
N GLN A 54 -26.00 -3.09 -3.91
CA GLN A 54 -26.89 -3.91 -4.75
C GLN A 54 -26.32 -4.03 -6.18
N THR A 55 -25.02 -3.87 -6.33
CA THR A 55 -24.35 -3.90 -7.64
C THR A 55 -24.56 -5.26 -8.30
N ARG A 56 -24.96 -5.22 -9.57
CA ARG A 56 -25.18 -6.44 -10.35
C ARG A 56 -23.85 -7.08 -10.72
N LEU A 57 -23.81 -8.41 -10.78
CA LEU A 57 -22.59 -9.17 -11.10
C LEU A 57 -21.99 -8.81 -12.47
N ASP A 58 -22.83 -8.47 -13.45
CA ASP A 58 -22.38 -8.01 -14.77
C ASP A 58 -21.66 -6.63 -14.73
N GLN A 59 -21.94 -5.83 -13.73
CA GLN A 59 -21.20 -4.60 -13.47
C GLN A 59 -19.86 -4.92 -12.77
N VAL A 60 -19.86 -5.82 -11.78
CA VAL A 60 -18.63 -6.29 -11.13
C VAL A 60 -17.66 -6.90 -12.14
N GLU A 61 -18.18 -7.73 -13.07
CA GLU A 61 -17.38 -8.31 -14.17
C GLU A 61 -16.68 -7.23 -15.00
N ARG A 62 -17.43 -6.22 -15.43
CA ARG A 62 -16.90 -5.13 -16.28
C ARG A 62 -15.90 -4.26 -15.53
N GLU A 63 -16.18 -3.91 -14.28
CA GLU A 63 -15.34 -3.00 -13.48
C GLU A 63 -14.04 -3.67 -13.00
N LEU A 64 -14.10 -4.96 -12.67
CA LEU A 64 -12.96 -5.72 -12.15
C LEU A 64 -12.28 -6.61 -13.20
N GLY A 65 -12.87 -6.82 -14.38
CA GLY A 65 -12.31 -7.69 -15.41
C GLY A 65 -12.22 -9.17 -15.02
N VAL A 66 -13.16 -9.68 -14.20
CA VAL A 66 -13.11 -11.02 -13.63
C VAL A 66 -13.98 -12.03 -14.39
N GLN A 67 -13.52 -13.30 -14.46
CA GLN A 67 -14.30 -14.40 -15.00
C GLN A 67 -15.11 -15.12 -13.93
N TYR A 68 -14.64 -15.10 -12.69
CA TYR A 68 -15.26 -15.81 -11.56
C TYR A 68 -15.54 -14.85 -10.41
N VAL A 69 -16.63 -15.10 -9.71
CA VAL A 69 -17.03 -14.36 -8.51
C VAL A 69 -17.35 -15.36 -7.40
N LEU A 70 -16.65 -15.24 -6.29
CA LEU A 70 -16.98 -15.91 -5.04
C LEU A 70 -17.80 -14.94 -4.18
N ALA A 71 -19.01 -15.33 -3.86
CA ALA A 71 -19.87 -14.62 -2.90
C ALA A 71 -20.17 -15.53 -1.71
N GLY A 72 -20.39 -14.94 -0.55
CA GLY A 72 -20.69 -15.74 0.63
C GLY A 72 -21.31 -14.92 1.76
N SER A 73 -21.64 -15.64 2.82
CA SER A 73 -22.13 -15.09 4.06
C SER A 73 -21.54 -15.83 5.25
N VAL A 74 -21.43 -15.13 6.36
CA VAL A 74 -20.97 -15.71 7.61
C VAL A 74 -21.92 -15.35 8.75
N ARG A 75 -22.22 -16.34 9.58
CA ARG A 75 -22.95 -16.18 10.82
C ARG A 75 -22.12 -16.78 11.94
N ARG A 76 -21.77 -15.97 12.90
CA ARG A 76 -21.10 -16.39 14.13
C ARG A 76 -22.11 -16.41 15.27
N ASP A 77 -22.15 -17.50 16.01
CA ASP A 77 -23.00 -17.68 17.17
C ASP A 77 -22.18 -18.33 18.30
N ALA A 78 -21.97 -17.59 19.39
CA ALA A 78 -21.17 -18.00 20.55
C ALA A 78 -19.86 -18.72 20.18
N ASN A 79 -19.88 -20.04 20.05
CA ASN A 79 -18.72 -20.89 19.78
C ASN A 79 -18.78 -21.58 18.39
N ALA A 80 -19.79 -21.25 17.58
CA ALA A 80 -20.01 -21.83 16.26
C ALA A 80 -19.94 -20.78 15.17
N VAL A 81 -19.51 -21.20 13.99
CA VAL A 81 -19.53 -20.38 12.78
C VAL A 81 -20.18 -21.17 11.66
N ARG A 82 -21.10 -20.50 10.97
CA ARG A 82 -21.67 -20.99 9.70
C ARG A 82 -21.15 -20.13 8.57
N VAL A 83 -20.53 -20.74 7.56
CA VAL A 83 -20.07 -20.08 6.35
C VAL A 83 -20.82 -20.68 5.18
N ALA A 84 -21.49 -19.86 4.39
CA ALA A 84 -22.03 -20.25 3.09
C ALA A 84 -21.21 -19.54 2.01
N ALA A 85 -20.78 -20.30 1.00
CA ALA A 85 -19.97 -19.77 -0.09
C ALA A 85 -20.47 -20.33 -1.42
N GLN A 86 -20.46 -19.48 -2.45
CA GLN A 86 -20.88 -19.83 -3.80
C GLN A 86 -19.93 -19.22 -4.81
N LEU A 87 -19.38 -20.07 -5.70
CA LEU A 87 -18.60 -19.66 -6.85
C LEU A 87 -19.49 -19.62 -8.08
N MET A 88 -19.43 -18.52 -8.82
CA MET A 88 -20.23 -18.28 -10.01
C MET A 88 -19.33 -17.84 -11.17
N GLN A 89 -19.70 -18.21 -12.38
CA GLN A 89 -19.16 -17.58 -13.57
C GLN A 89 -19.77 -16.18 -13.71
N ALA A 90 -18.91 -15.15 -13.88
CA ALA A 90 -19.37 -13.75 -13.84
C ALA A 90 -20.30 -13.43 -15.02
N LYS A 91 -19.97 -13.92 -16.23
CA LYS A 91 -20.62 -13.61 -17.50
C LYS A 91 -22.14 -13.93 -17.54
N ASP A 92 -22.53 -15.11 -17.07
CA ASP A 92 -23.91 -15.61 -17.18
C ASP A 92 -24.53 -15.97 -15.83
N ARG A 93 -23.79 -15.75 -14.74
CA ARG A 93 -24.17 -16.07 -13.35
C ARG A 93 -24.40 -17.55 -13.10
N THR A 94 -23.83 -18.40 -13.94
CA THR A 94 -23.94 -19.86 -13.75
C THR A 94 -23.24 -20.24 -12.45
N PRO A 95 -23.96 -20.84 -11.48
CA PRO A 95 -23.32 -21.37 -10.29
C PRO A 95 -22.46 -22.57 -10.66
N ILE A 96 -21.18 -22.52 -10.30
CA ILE A 96 -20.21 -23.57 -10.54
C ILE A 96 -20.12 -24.47 -9.32
N TRP A 97 -20.11 -23.83 -8.15
CA TRP A 97 -19.97 -24.53 -6.88
C TRP A 97 -20.70 -23.75 -5.79
N ALA A 98 -21.32 -24.46 -4.87
CA ALA A 98 -21.96 -23.86 -3.69
C ALA A 98 -21.93 -24.84 -2.53
N ARG A 99 -21.51 -24.38 -1.36
CA ARG A 99 -21.49 -25.16 -0.13
C ARG A 99 -21.77 -24.32 1.11
N GLN A 100 -22.24 -25.01 2.14
CA GLN A 100 -22.42 -24.48 3.47
C GLN A 100 -21.66 -25.34 4.46
N TYR A 101 -20.99 -24.69 5.39
CA TYR A 101 -20.16 -25.29 6.42
C TYR A 101 -20.61 -24.83 7.79
N ASP A 102 -20.76 -25.77 8.70
CA ASP A 102 -20.98 -25.54 10.11
C ASP A 102 -19.78 -26.08 10.89
N ARG A 103 -19.09 -25.21 11.63
CA ARG A 103 -17.87 -25.55 12.38
C ARG A 103 -17.85 -24.86 13.73
N GLU A 104 -17.08 -25.43 14.65
CA GLU A 104 -16.65 -24.66 15.83
C GLU A 104 -15.66 -23.57 15.45
N LEU A 105 -15.65 -22.46 16.17
CA LEU A 105 -14.74 -21.31 15.91
C LEU A 105 -13.26 -21.72 15.88
N LYS A 106 -12.84 -22.70 16.68
CA LYS A 106 -11.47 -23.25 16.68
C LYS A 106 -11.07 -23.88 15.35
N GLY A 107 -12.03 -24.39 14.58
CA GLY A 107 -11.81 -24.98 13.28
C GLY A 107 -11.88 -24.00 12.10
N LEU A 108 -12.09 -22.71 12.35
CA LEU A 108 -12.32 -21.72 11.30
C LEU A 108 -11.14 -21.60 10.31
N LEU A 109 -9.91 -21.58 10.81
CA LEU A 109 -8.72 -21.44 9.95
C LEU A 109 -8.52 -22.68 9.04
N THR A 110 -8.77 -23.88 9.58
CA THR A 110 -8.75 -25.10 8.78
C THR A 110 -9.85 -25.05 7.71
N LEU A 111 -11.04 -24.59 8.09
CA LEU A 111 -12.18 -24.43 7.16
C LEU A 111 -11.86 -23.46 6.03
N GLN A 112 -11.18 -22.34 6.30
CA GLN A 112 -10.78 -21.39 5.26
C GLN A 112 -9.86 -22.06 4.22
N GLY A 113 -8.89 -22.85 4.68
CA GLY A 113 -8.03 -23.64 3.80
C GLY A 113 -8.78 -24.70 2.98
N GLU A 114 -9.76 -25.38 3.58
CA GLU A 114 -10.63 -26.35 2.89
C GLU A 114 -11.44 -25.66 1.79
N ILE A 115 -12.10 -24.55 2.10
CA ILE A 115 -12.89 -23.77 1.13
C ILE A 115 -12.00 -23.27 -0.03
N ALA A 116 -10.84 -22.70 0.27
CA ALA A 116 -9.93 -22.20 -0.75
C ALA A 116 -9.42 -23.32 -1.67
N GLN A 117 -9.14 -24.50 -1.12
CA GLN A 117 -8.72 -25.66 -1.91
C GLN A 117 -9.86 -26.13 -2.84
N GLU A 118 -11.06 -26.33 -2.32
CA GLU A 118 -12.20 -26.77 -3.12
C GLU A 118 -12.53 -25.80 -4.26
N ILE A 119 -12.45 -24.48 -4.01
CA ILE A 119 -12.68 -23.46 -5.02
C ILE A 119 -11.60 -23.49 -6.11
N ALA A 120 -10.34 -23.61 -5.72
CA ALA A 120 -9.25 -23.67 -6.67
C ALA A 120 -9.32 -24.92 -7.56
N ASP A 121 -9.65 -26.09 -6.97
CA ASP A 121 -9.84 -27.34 -7.70
C ASP A 121 -11.01 -27.23 -8.70
N GLU A 122 -12.12 -26.59 -8.30
CA GLU A 122 -13.29 -26.41 -9.16
C GLU A 122 -12.98 -25.46 -10.33
N ILE A 123 -12.27 -24.37 -10.10
CA ILE A 123 -11.85 -23.44 -11.17
C ILE A 123 -10.93 -24.15 -12.16
N GLN A 124 -9.96 -24.93 -11.68
CA GLN A 124 -9.07 -25.70 -12.56
C GLN A 124 -9.81 -26.74 -13.40
N SER A 125 -10.75 -27.45 -12.79
CA SER A 125 -11.60 -28.40 -13.52
C SER A 125 -12.37 -27.72 -14.66
N ASN A 126 -12.90 -26.52 -14.42
CA ASN A 126 -13.61 -25.74 -15.43
C ASN A 126 -12.69 -25.17 -16.52
N LEU A 127 -11.40 -24.92 -16.20
CA LEU A 127 -10.41 -24.49 -17.20
C LEU A 127 -9.81 -25.64 -18.03
N GLY A 128 -10.20 -26.89 -17.76
CA GLY A 128 -9.68 -28.06 -18.46
C GLY A 128 -8.24 -28.46 -18.09
N HIS A 129 -7.72 -27.93 -16.98
CA HIS A 129 -6.39 -28.25 -16.48
C HIS A 129 -6.48 -29.43 -15.50
N SER A 130 -6.05 -30.60 -15.92
CA SER A 130 -6.11 -31.84 -15.14
C SER A 130 -4.91 -32.06 -14.21
N ARG A 131 -4.17 -31.04 -13.84
CA ARG A 131 -3.02 -31.19 -12.95
C ARG A 131 -3.46 -31.01 -11.49
N PRO A 132 -3.25 -32.00 -10.61
CA PRO A 132 -3.50 -31.80 -9.20
C PRO A 132 -2.63 -30.65 -8.69
N LEU A 133 -3.26 -29.69 -8.00
CA LEU A 133 -2.53 -28.65 -7.29
C LEU A 133 -1.50 -29.30 -6.34
N ALA A 134 -0.33 -28.70 -6.25
CA ALA A 134 0.63 -29.09 -5.22
C ALA A 134 -0.10 -29.05 -3.87
N SER A 135 -0.02 -30.18 -3.15
CA SER A 135 -0.58 -30.24 -1.80
C SER A 135 -0.12 -29.02 -1.02
N ALA A 136 -1.05 -28.34 -0.36
CA ALA A 136 -0.71 -27.23 0.50
C ALA A 136 0.50 -27.59 1.37
N PRO A 137 1.43 -26.66 1.60
CA PRO A 137 2.46 -26.88 2.61
C PRO A 137 1.77 -27.34 3.90
N PRO A 138 2.41 -28.25 4.66
CA PRO A 138 1.79 -28.84 5.84
C PRO A 138 1.22 -27.75 6.73
N ALA A 139 -0.04 -27.96 7.14
CA ALA A 139 -0.76 -26.97 7.94
C ALA A 139 0.11 -26.57 9.13
N ARG A 140 0.58 -25.32 9.12
CA ARG A 140 1.23 -24.72 10.27
C ARG A 140 0.23 -24.73 11.42
N THR A 141 0.72 -24.83 12.64
CA THR A 141 -0.13 -24.80 13.83
C THR A 141 -1.09 -23.61 13.72
N ALA A 142 -2.39 -23.89 13.64
CA ALA A 142 -3.38 -22.82 13.57
C ALA A 142 -3.19 -21.93 14.80
N PRO A 143 -3.18 -20.59 14.63
CA PRO A 143 -3.03 -19.68 15.78
C PRO A 143 -4.17 -19.88 16.77
N GLU A 144 -3.90 -19.52 18.03
CA GLU A 144 -4.93 -19.52 19.04
C GLU A 144 -6.09 -18.60 18.61
N TYR A 145 -7.33 -19.06 18.73
CA TYR A 145 -8.49 -18.34 18.19
C TYR A 145 -8.57 -16.89 18.70
N GLU A 146 -8.25 -16.65 20.00
CA GLU A 146 -8.23 -15.29 20.52
C GLU A 146 -7.18 -14.39 19.86
N ALA A 147 -6.02 -14.94 19.52
CA ALA A 147 -5.00 -14.20 18.76
C ALA A 147 -5.46 -13.88 17.34
N TYR A 148 -6.15 -14.82 16.70
CA TYR A 148 -6.76 -14.62 15.40
C TYR A 148 -7.84 -13.54 15.42
N ASP A 149 -8.76 -13.57 16.40
CA ASP A 149 -9.81 -12.55 16.52
C ASP A 149 -9.23 -11.14 16.76
N LEU A 150 -8.16 -11.04 17.54
CA LEU A 150 -7.41 -9.80 17.74
C LEU A 150 -6.73 -9.34 16.43
N TYR A 151 -6.16 -10.25 15.68
CA TYR A 151 -5.57 -9.96 14.36
C TYR A 151 -6.60 -9.40 13.39
N LEU A 152 -7.79 -10.00 13.27
CA LEU A 152 -8.86 -9.51 12.39
C LEU A 152 -9.34 -8.10 12.79
N LYS A 153 -9.45 -7.81 14.09
CA LYS A 153 -9.74 -6.45 14.60
C LYS A 153 -8.63 -5.47 14.20
N GLY A 154 -7.38 -5.89 14.32
CA GLY A 154 -6.24 -5.09 13.88
C GLY A 154 -6.32 -4.74 12.40
N GLN A 155 -6.58 -5.72 11.53
CA GLN A 155 -6.76 -5.52 10.09
C GLN A 155 -7.92 -4.57 9.78
N TYR A 156 -9.05 -4.74 10.42
CA TYR A 156 -10.20 -3.85 10.25
C TYR A 156 -9.85 -2.38 10.55
N PHE A 157 -9.10 -2.10 11.63
CA PHE A 157 -8.68 -0.75 11.98
C PHE A 157 -7.57 -0.22 11.06
N LEU A 158 -6.61 -1.06 10.66
CA LEU A 158 -5.53 -0.70 9.74
C LEU A 158 -6.09 -0.24 8.38
N ASN A 159 -7.09 -0.95 7.90
CA ASN A 159 -7.74 -0.67 6.61
C ASN A 159 -8.55 0.65 6.58
N LYS A 160 -8.80 1.29 7.73
CA LYS A 160 -9.39 2.64 7.77
C LYS A 160 -8.43 3.73 7.30
N ARG A 161 -7.12 3.46 7.25
CA ARG A 161 -6.07 4.37 6.79
C ARG A 161 -6.10 5.75 7.45
N THR A 162 -6.48 5.81 8.73
CA THR A 162 -6.43 7.02 9.55
C THR A 162 -5.40 6.85 10.68
N THR A 163 -4.83 7.94 11.16
CA THR A 163 -3.87 7.89 12.29
C THR A 163 -4.46 7.14 13.50
N ALA A 164 -5.71 7.45 13.88
CA ALA A 164 -6.39 6.76 14.97
C ALA A 164 -6.60 5.26 14.68
N GLY A 165 -6.94 4.91 13.44
CA GLY A 165 -7.08 3.52 13.00
C GLY A 165 -5.75 2.76 13.09
N ILE A 166 -4.65 3.35 12.62
CA ILE A 166 -3.32 2.71 12.68
C ILE A 166 -2.87 2.51 14.13
N VAL A 167 -3.09 3.49 15.02
CA VAL A 167 -2.80 3.35 16.46
C VAL A 167 -3.60 2.20 17.08
N ALA A 168 -4.90 2.11 16.79
CA ALA A 168 -5.74 1.01 17.26
C ALA A 168 -5.26 -0.35 16.71
N ALA A 169 -4.90 -0.41 15.43
CA ALA A 169 -4.38 -1.62 14.78
C ALA A 169 -3.10 -2.12 15.46
N ILE A 170 -2.13 -1.23 15.72
CA ILE A 170 -0.90 -1.56 16.46
C ILE A 170 -1.25 -2.21 17.80
N GLY A 171 -2.17 -1.61 18.57
CA GLY A 171 -2.58 -2.15 19.86
C GLY A 171 -3.23 -3.55 19.77
N TYR A 172 -4.03 -3.80 18.74
CA TYR A 172 -4.61 -5.12 18.50
C TYR A 172 -3.56 -6.16 18.07
N PHE A 173 -2.65 -5.83 17.16
CA PHE A 173 -1.59 -6.73 16.71
C PHE A 173 -0.59 -7.05 17.83
N GLN A 174 -0.24 -6.08 18.67
CA GLN A 174 0.58 -6.33 19.88
C GLN A 174 -0.10 -7.32 20.82
N ARG A 175 -1.39 -7.21 21.04
CA ARG A 175 -2.15 -8.17 21.86
C ARG A 175 -2.23 -9.55 21.18
N ALA A 176 -2.39 -9.60 19.86
CA ALA A 176 -2.39 -10.86 19.10
C ALA A 176 -1.04 -11.60 19.23
N THR A 177 0.08 -10.89 19.03
CA THR A 177 1.43 -11.45 19.16
C THR A 177 1.81 -11.80 20.62
N ALA A 178 1.24 -11.10 21.60
CA ALA A 178 1.41 -11.45 23.02
C ALA A 178 0.60 -12.71 23.40
N ARG A 179 -0.58 -12.90 22.80
CA ARG A 179 -1.43 -14.06 23.03
C ARG A 179 -0.87 -15.32 22.35
N ASP A 180 -0.41 -15.18 21.12
CA ASP A 180 0.26 -16.24 20.36
C ASP A 180 1.56 -15.72 19.76
N PRO A 181 2.70 -15.87 20.44
CA PRO A 181 4.01 -15.42 19.93
C PRO A 181 4.49 -16.10 18.64
N ALA A 182 3.88 -17.23 18.27
CA ALA A 182 4.19 -17.97 17.05
C ALA A 182 3.32 -17.56 15.85
N TYR A 183 2.40 -16.60 16.03
CA TYR A 183 1.49 -16.15 14.97
C TYR A 183 2.22 -15.21 13.99
N ALA A 184 2.87 -15.75 12.97
CA ALA A 184 3.69 -15.03 11.98
C ALA A 184 2.93 -13.87 11.32
N ARG A 185 1.68 -14.08 10.91
CA ARG A 185 0.88 -13.06 10.21
C ARG A 185 0.56 -11.85 11.10
N ALA A 186 0.38 -12.05 12.40
CA ALA A 186 0.19 -10.94 13.33
C ALA A 186 1.48 -10.10 13.47
N HIS A 187 2.65 -10.74 13.41
CA HIS A 187 3.94 -10.03 13.38
C HIS A 187 4.14 -9.26 12.07
N ALA A 188 3.78 -9.85 10.90
CA ALA A 188 3.83 -9.15 9.61
C ALA A 188 2.91 -7.93 9.60
N ALA A 189 1.66 -8.08 10.02
CA ALA A 189 0.70 -6.97 10.11
C ALA A 189 1.14 -5.88 11.11
N LEU A 190 1.81 -6.24 12.19
CA LEU A 190 2.41 -5.29 13.12
C LEU A 190 3.54 -4.50 12.47
N ALA A 191 4.37 -5.15 11.63
CA ALA A 191 5.42 -4.48 10.86
C ALA A 191 4.83 -3.47 9.88
N ASP A 192 3.79 -3.85 9.13
CA ASP A 192 3.07 -2.95 8.22
C ASP A 192 2.47 -1.75 8.95
N ALA A 193 1.83 -1.99 10.09
CA ALA A 193 1.23 -0.92 10.89
C ALA A 193 2.26 0.09 11.41
N TYR A 194 3.43 -0.36 11.85
CA TYR A 194 4.53 0.54 12.24
C TYR A 194 5.11 1.31 11.05
N THR A 195 5.26 0.65 9.89
CA THR A 195 5.77 1.27 8.66
C THR A 195 4.81 2.36 8.17
N LEU A 196 3.51 2.08 8.16
CA LEU A 196 2.49 3.07 7.83
C LEU A 196 2.47 4.23 8.82
N MET A 197 2.55 3.95 10.13
CA MET A 197 2.58 5.00 11.15
C MET A 197 3.74 5.97 10.95
N ALA A 198 4.91 5.51 10.50
CA ALA A 198 6.05 6.37 10.18
C ALA A 198 5.75 7.35 9.02
N GLY A 199 4.87 6.98 8.10
CA GLY A 199 4.37 7.86 7.03
C GLY A 199 3.37 8.91 7.52
N TYR A 200 2.51 8.54 8.47
CA TYR A 200 1.44 9.39 9.02
C TYR A 200 1.88 10.29 10.18
N SER A 201 3.00 9.97 10.85
CA SER A 201 3.50 10.75 11.97
C SER A 201 5.00 11.00 11.82
N PRO A 202 5.45 12.27 11.74
CA PRO A 202 6.87 12.60 11.71
C PRO A 202 7.55 12.42 13.08
N ARG A 203 6.79 12.02 14.11
CA ARG A 203 7.31 11.82 15.47
C ARG A 203 7.92 10.43 15.60
N GLN A 204 9.17 10.37 16.10
CA GLN A 204 9.90 9.12 16.42
C GLN A 204 10.12 8.15 15.23
N PRO A 205 10.51 8.62 14.02
CA PRO A 205 10.63 7.74 12.86
C PRO A 205 11.63 6.59 13.07
N LYS A 206 12.75 6.83 13.77
CA LYS A 206 13.76 5.80 14.08
C LYS A 206 13.24 4.70 15.00
N GLN A 207 12.40 5.05 15.99
CA GLN A 207 11.79 4.07 16.89
C GLN A 207 10.78 3.20 16.14
N LEU A 208 9.91 3.82 15.34
CA LEU A 208 8.93 3.09 14.53
C LEU A 208 9.60 2.15 13.53
N ALA A 209 10.68 2.59 12.87
CA ALA A 209 11.47 1.75 11.98
C ALA A 209 12.10 0.54 12.69
N SER A 210 12.64 0.76 13.89
CA SER A 210 13.22 -0.33 14.70
C SER A 210 12.17 -1.35 15.10
N GLN A 211 10.98 -0.89 15.52
CA GLN A 211 9.85 -1.75 15.87
C GLN A 211 9.31 -2.52 14.67
N ALA A 212 9.15 -1.85 13.53
CA ALA A 212 8.73 -2.46 12.27
C ALA A 212 9.71 -3.57 11.85
N ARG A 213 11.02 -3.30 11.89
CA ARG A 213 12.06 -4.27 11.53
C ARG A 213 12.05 -5.49 12.44
N ALA A 214 11.92 -5.28 13.75
CA ALA A 214 11.86 -6.38 14.70
C ALA A 214 10.65 -7.28 14.44
N ALA A 215 9.49 -6.68 14.17
CA ALA A 215 8.26 -7.40 13.85
C ALA A 215 8.37 -8.17 12.51
N ALA A 216 8.90 -7.54 11.44
CA ALA A 216 9.06 -8.18 10.13
C ALA A 216 10.05 -9.36 10.20
N ARG A 217 11.21 -9.19 10.87
CA ARG A 217 12.16 -10.29 11.08
C ARG A 217 11.52 -11.43 11.84
N LYS A 218 10.76 -11.12 12.89
CA LYS A 218 10.06 -12.15 13.66
C LYS A 218 9.04 -12.89 12.81
N ALA A 219 8.30 -12.19 11.94
CA ALA A 219 7.39 -12.81 11.01
C ALA A 219 8.11 -13.78 10.06
N LEU A 220 9.24 -13.37 9.47
CA LEU A 220 10.06 -14.22 8.57
C LEU A 220 10.70 -15.40 9.29
N GLU A 221 11.17 -15.25 10.54
CA GLU A 221 11.65 -16.36 11.36
C GLU A 221 10.58 -17.44 11.59
N LEU A 222 9.34 -17.01 11.77
CA LEU A 222 8.21 -17.90 12.01
C LEU A 222 7.62 -18.46 10.70
N ASP A 223 7.64 -17.67 9.63
CA ASP A 223 7.09 -18.01 8.32
C ASP A 223 7.88 -17.36 7.18
N GLU A 224 8.90 -18.04 6.66
CA GLU A 224 9.67 -17.62 5.48
C GLU A 224 8.84 -17.63 4.19
N GLY A 225 7.67 -18.25 4.19
CA GLY A 225 6.74 -18.27 3.05
C GLY A 225 5.67 -17.16 3.09
N SER A 226 5.80 -16.13 3.95
CA SER A 226 4.83 -15.03 4.02
C SER A 226 5.18 -13.90 3.05
N PRO A 227 4.39 -13.67 1.98
CA PRO A 227 4.62 -12.56 1.06
C PRO A 227 4.45 -11.19 1.74
N GLU A 228 3.57 -11.08 2.76
CA GLU A 228 3.37 -9.88 3.53
C GLU A 228 4.62 -9.53 4.35
N ALA A 229 5.22 -10.52 5.00
CA ALA A 229 6.42 -10.32 5.80
C ALA A 229 7.63 -9.89 4.94
N HIS A 230 7.82 -10.51 3.76
CA HIS A 230 8.83 -10.12 2.79
C HIS A 230 8.60 -8.69 2.30
N THR A 231 7.37 -8.32 1.95
CA THR A 231 7.02 -6.97 1.49
C THR A 231 7.28 -5.92 2.57
N ALA A 232 6.86 -6.18 3.80
CA ALA A 232 7.10 -5.28 4.93
C ALA A 232 8.59 -5.11 5.22
N PHE A 233 9.35 -6.19 5.19
CA PHE A 233 10.81 -6.14 5.41
C PHE A 233 11.53 -5.39 4.29
N ALA A 234 11.14 -5.60 3.03
CA ALA A 234 11.65 -4.86 1.87
C ALA A 234 11.51 -3.35 2.03
N LEU A 235 10.30 -2.88 2.40
CA LEU A 235 10.04 -1.45 2.64
C LEU A 235 10.91 -0.87 3.75
N ILE A 236 11.12 -1.62 4.82
CA ILE A 236 11.92 -1.15 5.96
C ILE A 236 13.38 -0.99 5.56
N VAL A 237 13.97 -2.01 4.92
CA VAL A 237 15.39 -1.96 4.54
C VAL A 237 15.64 -0.93 3.43
N GLN A 238 14.68 -0.73 2.52
CA GLN A 238 14.74 0.35 1.53
C GLN A 238 14.71 1.73 2.17
N ASN A 239 13.70 2.00 3.01
CA ASN A 239 13.40 3.36 3.47
C ASN A 239 14.32 3.82 4.61
N HIS A 240 14.85 2.89 5.40
CA HIS A 240 15.64 3.20 6.57
C HIS A 240 17.10 2.79 6.48
N ASP A 241 17.42 1.70 5.74
CA ASP A 241 18.81 1.23 5.61
C ASP A 241 19.42 1.63 4.28
N TRP A 242 18.58 2.02 3.31
CA TRP A 242 18.95 2.25 1.91
C TRP A 242 19.64 1.02 1.28
N ASP A 243 19.27 -0.17 1.77
CA ASP A 243 19.74 -1.44 1.23
C ASP A 243 18.82 -1.86 0.06
N TRP A 244 19.10 -1.28 -1.08
CA TRP A 244 18.34 -1.47 -2.31
C TRP A 244 18.38 -2.89 -2.82
N GLN A 245 19.50 -3.60 -2.61
CA GLN A 245 19.66 -4.95 -3.10
C GLN A 245 18.80 -5.94 -2.30
N THR A 246 18.89 -5.89 -0.98
CA THR A 246 18.04 -6.71 -0.11
C THR A 246 16.57 -6.40 -0.34
N ALA A 247 16.19 -5.11 -0.45
CA ALA A 247 14.81 -4.72 -0.71
C ALA A 247 14.28 -5.33 -2.02
N GLU A 248 15.06 -5.28 -3.11
CA GLU A 248 14.67 -5.87 -4.39
C GLU A 248 14.49 -7.39 -4.29
N GLN A 249 15.38 -8.10 -3.60
CA GLN A 249 15.28 -9.53 -3.41
C GLN A 249 14.01 -9.91 -2.64
N GLU A 250 13.70 -9.17 -1.59
CA GLU A 250 12.54 -9.41 -0.75
C GLU A 250 11.21 -9.11 -1.47
N PHE A 251 11.13 -8.02 -2.27
CA PHE A 251 9.96 -7.75 -3.12
C PHE A 251 9.74 -8.86 -4.14
N ARG A 252 10.79 -9.30 -4.84
CA ARG A 252 10.70 -10.39 -5.80
C ARG A 252 10.25 -11.68 -5.12
N ARG A 253 10.79 -11.97 -3.93
CA ARG A 253 10.38 -13.15 -3.16
C ARG A 253 8.92 -13.09 -2.75
N ALA A 254 8.41 -11.94 -2.34
CA ALA A 254 6.99 -11.76 -2.05
C ALA A 254 6.10 -12.05 -3.28
N ILE A 255 6.50 -11.56 -4.46
CA ILE A 255 5.78 -11.78 -5.73
C ILE A 255 5.83 -13.25 -6.15
N GLU A 256 6.97 -13.92 -6.01
CA GLU A 256 7.09 -15.37 -6.26
C GLU A 256 6.16 -16.20 -5.37
N LEU A 257 6.05 -15.83 -4.10
CA LEU A 257 5.21 -16.52 -3.12
C LEU A 257 3.71 -16.29 -3.38
N ASN A 258 3.34 -15.09 -3.80
CA ASN A 258 1.95 -14.76 -4.18
C ASN A 258 1.91 -13.71 -5.30
N PRO A 259 1.89 -14.11 -6.58
CA PRO A 259 1.79 -13.20 -7.72
C PRO A 259 0.45 -12.44 -7.82
N SER A 260 -0.51 -12.72 -6.97
CA SER A 260 -1.76 -11.96 -6.82
C SER A 260 -1.73 -10.95 -5.67
N TYR A 261 -0.61 -10.82 -4.97
CA TYR A 261 -0.48 -9.85 -3.89
C TYR A 261 -0.21 -8.44 -4.45
N ALA A 262 -1.26 -7.71 -4.77
CA ALA A 262 -1.21 -6.38 -5.39
C ALA A 262 -0.26 -5.42 -4.66
N THR A 263 -0.20 -5.50 -3.32
CA THR A 263 0.67 -4.64 -2.49
C THR A 263 2.16 -4.88 -2.78
N ALA A 264 2.59 -6.12 -3.03
CA ALA A 264 3.98 -6.41 -3.38
C ALA A 264 4.35 -5.79 -4.73
N HIS A 265 3.52 -5.94 -5.75
CA HIS A 265 3.70 -5.31 -7.06
C HIS A 265 3.74 -3.78 -6.96
N HIS A 266 2.81 -3.18 -6.19
CA HIS A 266 2.75 -1.74 -5.96
C HIS A 266 4.04 -1.19 -5.33
N TRP A 267 4.50 -1.77 -4.22
CA TRP A 267 5.71 -1.32 -3.55
C TRP A 267 6.99 -1.63 -4.34
N TYR A 268 6.99 -2.73 -5.10
CA TYR A 268 8.10 -3.04 -6.00
C TYR A 268 8.17 -2.05 -7.16
N ALA A 269 7.03 -1.62 -7.71
CA ALA A 269 6.99 -0.55 -8.71
C ALA A 269 7.58 0.76 -8.16
N GLU A 270 7.26 1.13 -6.91
CA GLU A 270 7.85 2.30 -6.26
C GLU A 270 9.36 2.14 -6.04
N HIS A 271 9.82 0.96 -5.63
CA HIS A 271 11.25 0.63 -5.53
C HIS A 271 11.97 0.85 -6.86
N LEU A 272 11.45 0.32 -7.94
CA LEU A 272 12.01 0.44 -9.29
C LEU A 272 12.02 1.91 -9.76
N MET A 273 10.96 2.66 -9.44
CA MET A 273 10.86 4.09 -9.71
C MET A 273 12.00 4.86 -9.04
N TRP A 274 12.26 4.63 -7.75
CA TRP A 274 13.37 5.29 -7.03
C TRP A 274 14.74 4.93 -7.60
N ARG A 275 14.88 3.74 -8.15
CA ARG A 275 16.08 3.29 -8.87
C ARG A 275 16.21 3.88 -10.27
N GLY A 276 15.17 4.53 -10.80
CA GLY A 276 15.09 5.06 -12.18
C GLY A 276 14.84 3.98 -13.24
N ARG A 277 14.37 2.80 -12.84
CA ARG A 277 14.02 1.68 -13.76
C ARG A 277 12.56 1.81 -14.20
N VAL A 278 12.30 2.84 -15.02
CA VAL A 278 10.94 3.31 -15.33
C VAL A 278 10.08 2.24 -16.00
N ASP A 279 10.61 1.56 -17.02
CA ASP A 279 9.82 0.58 -17.78
C ASP A 279 9.38 -0.60 -16.90
N GLU A 280 10.28 -1.09 -16.05
CA GLU A 280 9.96 -2.14 -15.10
C GLU A 280 8.99 -1.65 -14.01
N ALA A 281 9.15 -0.42 -13.53
CA ALA A 281 8.21 0.19 -12.60
C ALA A 281 6.80 0.27 -13.18
N LEU A 282 6.65 0.66 -14.44
CA LEU A 282 5.36 0.72 -15.12
C LEU A 282 4.75 -0.67 -15.33
N GLN A 283 5.55 -1.70 -15.58
CA GLN A 283 5.07 -3.09 -15.71
C GLN A 283 4.50 -3.59 -14.37
N GLU A 284 5.22 -3.37 -13.28
CA GLU A 284 4.76 -3.77 -11.94
C GLU A 284 3.55 -2.95 -11.48
N SER A 285 3.50 -1.65 -11.79
CA SER A 285 2.35 -0.79 -11.53
C SER A 285 1.11 -1.25 -12.30
N GLU A 286 1.26 -1.62 -13.59
CA GLU A 286 0.16 -2.17 -14.37
C GLU A 286 -0.34 -3.49 -13.79
N ARG A 287 0.57 -4.35 -13.31
CA ARG A 287 0.18 -5.60 -12.65
C ARG A 287 -0.58 -5.32 -11.35
N ALA A 288 -0.11 -4.37 -10.54
CA ALA A 288 -0.82 -3.95 -9.33
C ALA A 288 -2.24 -3.43 -9.65
N ARG A 289 -2.40 -2.65 -10.71
CA ARG A 289 -3.70 -2.13 -11.16
C ARG A 289 -4.64 -3.23 -11.66
N GLN A 290 -4.13 -4.25 -12.34
CA GLN A 290 -4.93 -5.40 -12.75
C GLN A 290 -5.47 -6.18 -11.55
N LEU A 291 -4.69 -6.23 -10.47
CA LEU A 291 -5.06 -6.93 -9.23
C LEU A 291 -5.91 -6.07 -8.30
N ASP A 292 -5.79 -4.74 -8.37
CA ASP A 292 -6.54 -3.80 -7.53
C ASP A 292 -7.02 -2.57 -8.35
N PRO A 293 -7.95 -2.79 -9.31
CA PRO A 293 -8.32 -1.78 -10.31
C PRO A 293 -9.00 -0.53 -9.74
N LEU A 294 -9.65 -0.62 -8.58
CA LEU A 294 -10.32 0.51 -7.93
C LEU A 294 -9.46 1.19 -6.85
N SER A 295 -8.19 0.84 -6.75
CA SER A 295 -7.26 1.44 -5.79
C SER A 295 -6.79 2.82 -6.24
N LEU A 296 -7.29 3.86 -5.58
CA LEU A 296 -6.87 5.24 -5.87
C LEU A 296 -5.38 5.47 -5.56
N ILE A 297 -4.82 4.77 -4.57
CA ILE A 297 -3.41 4.92 -4.22
C ILE A 297 -2.51 4.34 -5.32
N ILE A 298 -2.83 3.16 -5.86
CA ILE A 298 -2.05 2.56 -6.96
C ILE A 298 -2.16 3.43 -8.21
N ALA A 299 -3.37 3.92 -8.54
CA ALA A 299 -3.56 4.85 -9.66
C ALA A 299 -2.77 6.15 -9.49
N THR A 300 -2.69 6.67 -8.27
CA THR A 300 -1.92 7.87 -7.95
C THR A 300 -0.42 7.64 -8.10
N ASP A 301 0.09 6.51 -7.61
CA ASP A 301 1.51 6.19 -7.67
C ASP A 301 1.97 5.82 -9.08
N ASP A 302 1.08 5.30 -9.93
CA ASP A 302 1.32 5.19 -11.39
C ASP A 302 1.60 6.59 -12.00
N GLY A 303 0.84 7.61 -11.60
CA GLY A 303 1.10 9.01 -11.95
C GLY A 303 2.45 9.50 -11.43
N ALA A 304 2.86 9.09 -10.22
CA ALA A 304 4.16 9.45 -9.65
C ALA A 304 5.32 8.80 -10.45
N ILE A 305 5.21 7.54 -10.87
CA ILE A 305 6.20 6.90 -11.75
C ILE A 305 6.39 7.71 -13.03
N LEU A 306 5.30 8.12 -13.67
CA LEU A 306 5.33 8.94 -14.88
C LEU A 306 5.96 10.33 -14.63
N TYR A 307 5.67 10.95 -13.49
CA TYR A 307 6.26 12.24 -13.10
C TYR A 307 7.78 12.14 -12.92
N PHE A 308 8.25 11.17 -12.16
CA PHE A 308 9.68 10.96 -11.95
C PHE A 308 10.42 10.52 -13.24
N ALA A 309 9.69 9.94 -14.20
CA ALA A 309 10.14 9.66 -15.55
C ALA A 309 10.09 10.89 -16.47
N ARG A 310 9.74 12.08 -15.98
CA ARG A 310 9.56 13.33 -16.76
C ARG A 310 8.42 13.27 -17.80
N GLN A 311 7.52 12.31 -17.71
CA GLN A 311 6.35 12.18 -18.59
C GLN A 311 5.16 12.97 -18.01
N TYR A 312 5.34 14.27 -17.85
CA TYR A 312 4.44 15.14 -17.08
C TYR A 312 2.99 15.16 -17.58
N ASP A 313 2.78 15.12 -18.91
CA ASP A 313 1.42 15.12 -19.47
C ASP A 313 0.65 13.86 -19.05
N ARG A 314 1.29 12.70 -19.17
CA ARG A 314 0.69 11.43 -18.74
C ARG A 314 0.45 11.38 -17.23
N ALA A 315 1.38 11.92 -16.44
CA ALA A 315 1.21 12.02 -15.00
C ALA A 315 -0.02 12.90 -14.64
N ILE A 316 -0.18 14.04 -15.29
CA ILE A 316 -1.32 14.94 -15.11
C ILE A 316 -2.63 14.23 -15.46
N GLU A 317 -2.70 13.51 -16.58
CA GLU A 317 -3.89 12.74 -16.97
C GLU A 317 -4.25 11.70 -15.90
N ARG A 318 -3.26 10.98 -15.40
CA ARG A 318 -3.46 9.96 -14.38
C ARG A 318 -4.00 10.56 -13.06
N TRP A 319 -3.39 11.63 -12.58
CA TRP A 319 -3.83 12.27 -11.34
C TRP A 319 -5.19 12.97 -11.48
N ARG A 320 -5.51 13.55 -12.65
CA ARG A 320 -6.85 14.09 -12.92
C ARG A 320 -7.90 13.00 -12.81
N SER A 321 -7.67 11.83 -13.40
CA SER A 321 -8.65 10.72 -13.31
C SER A 321 -8.89 10.26 -11.86
N VAL A 322 -7.89 10.37 -10.98
CA VAL A 322 -8.07 10.09 -9.55
C VAL A 322 -8.89 11.19 -8.87
N LEU A 323 -8.57 12.48 -9.15
CA LEU A 323 -9.29 13.63 -8.57
C LEU A 323 -10.72 13.77 -9.09
N GLU A 324 -11.05 13.23 -10.26
CA GLU A 324 -12.43 13.11 -10.74
C GLU A 324 -13.25 12.11 -9.90
N LEU A 325 -12.61 11.06 -9.39
CA LEU A 325 -13.24 10.06 -8.52
C LEU A 325 -13.31 10.52 -7.06
N ASP A 326 -12.23 11.11 -6.56
CA ASP A 326 -12.11 11.65 -5.21
C ASP A 326 -11.33 12.98 -5.23
N PRO A 327 -12.05 14.12 -5.28
CA PRO A 327 -11.42 15.44 -5.33
C PRO A 327 -10.56 15.79 -4.10
N ASP A 328 -10.79 15.11 -2.98
CA ASP A 328 -10.07 15.34 -1.72
C ASP A 328 -8.95 14.31 -1.50
N PHE A 329 -8.62 13.47 -2.49
CA PHE A 329 -7.56 12.46 -2.35
C PHE A 329 -6.17 13.12 -2.24
N PRO A 330 -5.55 13.19 -1.04
CA PRO A 330 -4.44 14.11 -0.80
C PRO A 330 -3.21 13.85 -1.69
N ARG A 331 -2.91 12.58 -1.96
CA ARG A 331 -1.71 12.21 -2.72
C ARG A 331 -1.82 12.53 -4.22
N ALA A 332 -3.03 12.62 -4.77
CA ALA A 332 -3.24 13.00 -6.18
C ALA A 332 -2.93 14.49 -6.45
N HIS A 333 -2.91 15.33 -5.41
CA HIS A 333 -2.46 16.71 -5.50
C HIS A 333 -0.95 16.87 -5.78
N MET A 334 -0.20 15.76 -5.88
CA MET A 334 1.12 15.77 -6.54
C MET A 334 1.07 16.29 -7.99
N ILE A 335 -0.11 16.36 -8.60
CA ILE A 335 -0.34 17.03 -9.90
C ILE A 335 0.25 18.44 -9.95
N GLN A 336 0.28 19.17 -8.81
CA GLN A 336 0.92 20.49 -8.69
C GLN A 336 2.37 20.45 -9.14
N ALA A 337 3.12 19.41 -8.74
CA ALA A 337 4.53 19.28 -9.11
C ALA A 337 4.70 19.16 -10.64
N ALA A 338 3.82 18.40 -11.33
CA ALA A 338 3.85 18.30 -12.78
C ALA A 338 3.44 19.62 -13.46
N TYR A 339 2.45 20.33 -12.93
CA TYR A 339 2.10 21.66 -13.42
C TYR A 339 3.26 22.64 -13.30
N ILE A 340 3.99 22.61 -12.16
CA ILE A 340 5.17 23.45 -11.94
C ILE A 340 6.26 23.14 -12.98
N GLU A 341 6.59 21.87 -13.20
CA GLU A 341 7.62 21.47 -14.17
C GLU A 341 7.23 21.84 -15.62
N LYS A 342 5.95 21.94 -15.93
CA LYS A 342 5.44 22.42 -17.23
C LYS A 342 5.28 23.95 -17.30
N GLY A 343 5.57 24.70 -16.23
CA GLY A 343 5.35 26.15 -16.19
C GLY A 343 3.87 26.56 -16.09
N MET A 344 2.97 25.63 -15.78
CA MET A 344 1.53 25.86 -15.63
C MET A 344 1.20 26.38 -14.22
N PHE A 345 1.84 27.47 -13.80
CA PHE A 345 1.78 27.96 -12.42
C PHE A 345 0.38 28.36 -11.95
N ALA A 346 -0.46 28.89 -12.86
CA ALA A 346 -1.84 29.21 -12.54
C ALA A 346 -2.65 27.95 -12.19
N ALA A 347 -2.42 26.85 -12.90
CA ALA A 347 -3.08 25.58 -12.61
C ALA A 347 -2.56 24.97 -11.29
N ALA A 348 -1.26 25.07 -11.02
CA ALA A 348 -0.70 24.62 -9.76
C ALA A 348 -1.28 25.40 -8.57
N LEU A 349 -1.46 26.71 -8.69
CA LEU A 349 -2.02 27.56 -7.64
C LEU A 349 -3.53 27.27 -7.44
N ALA A 350 -4.29 27.08 -8.52
CA ALA A 350 -5.71 26.75 -8.46
C ALA A 350 -5.95 25.40 -7.75
N ASP A 351 -5.13 24.39 -8.06
CA ASP A 351 -5.19 23.10 -7.37
C ASP A 351 -4.82 23.23 -5.89
N PHE A 352 -3.75 23.97 -5.58
CA PHE A 352 -3.36 24.28 -4.19
C PHE A 352 -4.51 24.94 -3.40
N GLU A 353 -5.16 25.95 -3.96
CA GLU A 353 -6.29 26.63 -3.32
C GLU A 353 -7.47 25.70 -3.08
N SER A 354 -7.73 24.74 -3.99
CA SER A 354 -8.79 23.75 -3.84
C SER A 354 -8.64 22.85 -2.62
N MET A 355 -7.39 22.57 -2.22
CA MET A 355 -7.10 21.71 -1.05
C MET A 355 -7.47 22.35 0.30
N ARG A 356 -7.70 23.66 0.36
CA ARG A 356 -8.06 24.40 1.58
C ARG A 356 -7.15 24.08 2.78
N LEU A 357 -5.85 23.95 2.53
CA LEU A 357 -4.87 23.63 3.56
C LEU A 357 -4.84 24.69 4.66
N ASN A 358 -4.56 24.24 5.89
CA ASN A 358 -4.39 25.14 7.01
C ASN A 358 -3.01 25.81 6.93
N PRO A 359 -2.90 27.18 6.98
CA PRO A 359 -1.61 27.88 7.05
C PRO A 359 -0.76 27.54 8.27
N ALA A 360 -1.32 26.89 9.29
CA ALA A 360 -0.53 26.37 10.41
C ALA A 360 0.25 25.08 10.02
N ASP A 361 -0.14 24.39 8.95
CA ASP A 361 0.56 23.21 8.46
C ASP A 361 1.81 23.62 7.67
N PRO A 362 3.01 23.11 8.00
CA PRO A 362 4.24 23.38 7.24
C PRO A 362 4.14 23.03 5.75
N TRP A 363 3.32 22.03 5.40
CA TRP A 363 3.07 21.63 4.02
C TRP A 363 2.48 22.77 3.18
N TYR A 364 1.60 23.59 3.75
CA TYR A 364 1.04 24.79 3.12
C TYR A 364 2.13 25.71 2.56
N TRP A 365 3.11 26.07 3.41
CA TRP A 365 4.18 26.97 3.04
C TRP A 365 5.19 26.33 2.09
N SER A 366 5.42 25.02 2.21
CA SER A 366 6.29 24.30 1.30
C SER A 366 5.74 24.29 -0.13
N ALA A 367 4.44 24.04 -0.30
CA ALA A 367 3.79 24.06 -1.61
C ALA A 367 3.85 25.45 -2.25
N LEU A 368 3.48 26.50 -1.51
CA LEU A 368 3.56 27.88 -2.00
C LEU A 368 4.96 28.30 -2.36
N ALA A 369 5.97 27.96 -1.54
CA ALA A 369 7.35 28.27 -1.82
C ALA A 369 7.84 27.61 -3.13
N GLY A 370 7.42 26.36 -3.38
CA GLY A 370 7.69 25.66 -4.64
C GLY A 370 7.07 26.36 -5.85
N ILE A 371 5.77 26.70 -5.78
CA ILE A 371 5.04 27.39 -6.85
C ILE A 371 5.68 28.77 -7.13
N TYR A 372 5.85 29.60 -6.13
CA TYR A 372 6.39 30.95 -6.29
C TYR A 372 7.87 30.94 -6.69
N GLY A 373 8.67 29.98 -6.17
CA GLY A 373 10.08 29.83 -6.52
C GLY A 373 10.26 29.54 -7.99
N ARG A 374 9.56 28.56 -8.51
CA ARG A 374 9.65 28.16 -9.92
C ARG A 374 8.99 29.17 -10.88
N SER A 375 8.00 29.94 -10.43
CA SER A 375 7.39 31.01 -11.22
C SER A 375 8.16 32.33 -11.22
N GLY A 376 9.29 32.41 -10.51
CA GLY A 376 10.12 33.61 -10.43
C GLY A 376 9.58 34.71 -9.49
N GLN A 377 8.55 34.41 -8.69
CA GLN A 377 7.96 35.36 -7.72
C GLN A 377 8.80 35.38 -6.43
N THR A 378 10.02 35.90 -6.53
CA THR A 378 11.07 35.79 -5.50
C THR A 378 10.64 36.30 -4.13
N ALA A 379 9.87 37.39 -4.06
CA ALA A 379 9.43 37.97 -2.79
C ALA A 379 8.44 37.05 -2.06
N GLN A 380 7.46 36.50 -2.77
CA GLN A 380 6.49 35.57 -2.23
C GLN A 380 7.14 34.23 -1.85
N ALA A 381 8.09 33.75 -2.66
CA ALA A 381 8.86 32.54 -2.36
C ALA A 381 9.67 32.69 -1.06
N ARG A 382 10.38 33.82 -0.88
CA ARG A 382 11.11 34.09 0.35
C ARG A 382 10.20 34.15 1.57
N HIS A 383 9.07 34.86 1.46
CA HIS A 383 8.10 34.93 2.54
C HIS A 383 7.62 33.52 2.94
N ALA A 384 7.27 32.69 1.95
CA ALA A 384 6.82 31.31 2.21
C ALA A 384 7.92 30.44 2.86
N ILE A 385 9.18 30.60 2.44
CA ILE A 385 10.33 29.92 3.05
C ILE A 385 10.49 30.35 4.53
N ASP A 386 10.39 31.64 4.82
CA ASP A 386 10.51 32.14 6.19
C ASP A 386 9.41 31.57 7.10
N GLN A 387 8.18 31.51 6.62
CA GLN A 387 7.06 30.87 7.34
C GLN A 387 7.31 29.37 7.56
N LEU A 388 7.76 28.64 6.53
CA LEU A 388 8.12 27.23 6.65
C LEU A 388 9.20 26.99 7.70
N LEU A 389 10.27 27.80 7.70
CA LEU A 389 11.35 27.71 8.69
C LEU A 389 10.89 28.09 10.11
N GLN A 390 9.94 29.00 10.26
CA GLN A 390 9.33 29.31 11.56
C GLN A 390 8.46 28.13 12.03
N ALA A 391 7.64 27.54 11.16
CA ALA A 391 6.82 26.37 11.45
C ALA A 391 7.71 25.17 11.85
N SER A 392 8.84 24.95 11.16
CA SER A 392 9.78 23.85 11.44
C SER A 392 10.47 23.93 12.83
N ARG A 393 10.43 25.08 13.49
CA ARG A 393 10.90 25.24 14.87
C ARG A 393 9.87 24.76 15.90
N ARG A 394 8.59 24.69 15.53
CA ARG A 394 7.47 24.31 16.40
C ARG A 394 7.07 22.85 16.19
N GLU A 395 7.10 22.40 14.95
CA GLU A 395 6.73 21.04 14.55
C GLU A 395 7.83 20.42 13.68
N PRO A 396 8.08 19.10 13.80
CA PRO A 396 9.05 18.41 12.95
C PRO A 396 8.65 18.49 11.49
N VAL A 397 9.50 19.08 10.66
CA VAL A 397 9.39 19.11 9.20
C VAL A 397 10.52 18.28 8.62
N LYS A 398 10.20 17.42 7.67
CA LYS A 398 11.20 16.57 7.02
C LYS A 398 12.26 17.43 6.31
N PRO A 399 13.57 17.25 6.59
CA PRO A 399 14.62 18.08 6.02
C PRO A 399 14.66 18.07 4.50
N GLU A 400 14.35 16.92 3.86
CA GLU A 400 14.30 16.79 2.40
C GLU A 400 13.22 17.67 1.76
N LEU A 401 12.11 17.93 2.46
CA LEU A 401 11.07 18.85 2.00
C LEU A 401 11.62 20.29 1.93
N ILE A 402 12.35 20.72 2.98
CA ILE A 402 12.98 22.03 3.02
C ILE A 402 14.07 22.14 1.94
N ALA A 403 14.84 21.08 1.73
CA ALA A 403 15.83 21.01 0.65
C ALA A 403 15.21 21.23 -0.73
N GLY A 404 14.07 20.58 -1.01
CA GLY A 404 13.32 20.77 -2.25
C GLY A 404 12.85 22.20 -2.45
N VAL A 405 12.40 22.86 -1.38
CA VAL A 405 12.00 24.28 -1.43
C VAL A 405 13.18 25.19 -1.78
N PHE A 406 14.35 25.03 -1.15
CA PHE A 406 15.53 25.81 -1.51
C PHE A 406 16.01 25.51 -2.94
N ALA A 407 15.92 24.27 -3.38
CA ALA A 407 16.20 23.91 -4.76
C ALA A 407 15.26 24.61 -5.74
N SER A 408 13.97 24.77 -5.41
CA SER A 408 12.98 25.44 -6.27
C SER A 408 13.28 26.93 -6.52
N VAL A 409 13.98 27.59 -5.60
CA VAL A 409 14.43 28.98 -5.74
C VAL A 409 15.87 29.11 -6.22
N GLY A 410 16.54 28.00 -6.54
CA GLY A 410 17.90 27.97 -7.07
C GLY A 410 19.01 28.09 -6.01
N ASP A 411 18.68 28.06 -4.73
CA ASP A 411 19.67 28.12 -3.64
C ASP A 411 20.29 26.75 -3.39
N LYS A 412 21.32 26.43 -4.17
CA LYS A 412 22.05 25.16 -4.13
C LYS A 412 22.71 24.87 -2.80
N GLU A 413 23.26 25.92 -2.15
CA GLU A 413 23.99 25.76 -0.89
C GLU A 413 23.03 25.34 0.24
N GLN A 414 21.91 26.03 0.38
CA GLN A 414 20.91 25.66 1.37
C GLN A 414 20.28 24.29 1.05
N ALA A 415 19.97 24.03 -0.23
CA ALA A 415 19.42 22.73 -0.62
C ALA A 415 20.35 21.58 -0.23
N LEU A 416 21.64 21.68 -0.52
CA LEU A 416 22.64 20.67 -0.12
C LEU A 416 22.80 20.55 1.38
N ALA A 417 22.82 21.66 2.11
CA ALA A 417 22.91 21.64 3.57
C ALA A 417 21.73 20.90 4.21
N TRP A 418 20.51 21.12 3.72
CA TRP A 418 19.34 20.41 4.19
C TRP A 418 19.31 18.95 3.77
N LEU A 419 19.83 18.57 2.59
CA LEU A 419 19.98 17.16 2.18
C LEU A 419 21.01 16.44 3.06
N GLU A 420 22.13 17.08 3.43
CA GLU A 420 23.07 16.49 4.39
C GLU A 420 22.45 16.30 5.77
N ARG A 421 21.60 17.22 6.19
CA ARG A 421 20.82 17.06 7.41
C ARG A 421 19.84 15.88 7.30
N ALA A 422 19.13 15.74 6.16
CA ALA A 422 18.27 14.59 5.89
C ALA A 422 19.04 13.28 6.01
N TYR A 423 20.25 13.21 5.48
CA TYR A 423 21.13 12.06 5.61
C TYR A 423 21.48 11.75 7.08
N ALA A 424 21.89 12.75 7.84
CA ALA A 424 22.25 12.60 9.26
C ALA A 424 21.03 12.15 10.11
N GLU A 425 19.85 12.60 9.75
CA GLU A 425 18.59 12.22 10.42
C GLU A 425 17.97 10.89 9.91
N HIS A 426 18.54 10.27 8.87
CA HIS A 426 17.97 9.12 8.15
C HIS A 426 16.53 9.40 7.66
N SER A 427 16.34 10.53 7.02
CA SER A 427 15.04 11.00 6.53
C SER A 427 14.99 10.93 4.99
N GLY A 428 13.92 10.44 4.43
CA GLY A 428 13.34 10.60 3.10
C GLY A 428 14.23 10.78 1.87
N LEU A 429 15.40 10.13 1.77
CA LEU A 429 16.31 10.29 0.64
C LEU A 429 16.12 9.28 -0.49
N THR A 430 15.07 8.45 -0.44
CA THR A 430 14.80 7.43 -1.48
C THR A 430 14.62 8.04 -2.87
N GLY A 431 13.99 9.21 -2.95
CA GLY A 431 13.74 9.92 -4.20
C GLY A 431 14.92 10.74 -4.76
N LEU A 432 16.07 10.77 -4.09
CA LEU A 432 17.18 11.66 -4.41
C LEU A 432 17.63 11.57 -5.89
N LYS A 433 17.65 10.37 -6.44
CA LYS A 433 18.06 10.12 -7.84
C LYS A 433 17.09 10.68 -8.88
N VAL A 434 15.79 10.65 -8.61
CA VAL A 434 14.76 10.85 -9.65
C VAL A 434 14.01 12.17 -9.52
N THR A 435 14.07 12.85 -8.36
CA THR A 435 13.30 14.07 -8.08
C THR A 435 13.69 15.23 -9.02
N PRO A 436 12.75 15.75 -9.85
CA PRO A 436 13.02 16.82 -10.83
C PRO A 436 13.55 18.09 -10.20
N THR A 437 12.99 18.51 -9.07
CA THR A 437 13.39 19.76 -8.38
C THR A 437 14.87 19.77 -7.99
N LEU A 438 15.51 18.61 -7.85
CA LEU A 438 16.92 18.45 -7.51
C LEU A 438 17.85 18.40 -8.74
N ASP A 439 17.33 18.51 -9.97
CA ASP A 439 18.12 18.38 -11.21
C ASP A 439 19.25 19.43 -11.28
N LEU A 440 19.04 20.61 -10.69
CA LEU A 440 20.09 21.66 -10.62
C LEU A 440 21.31 21.25 -9.77
N LEU A 441 21.18 20.21 -8.92
CA LEU A 441 22.26 19.72 -8.05
C LEU A 441 23.03 18.54 -8.65
N ARG A 442 22.54 17.91 -9.73
CA ARG A 442 23.08 16.64 -10.26
C ARG A 442 24.56 16.70 -10.63
N SER A 443 25.04 17.85 -11.11
CA SER A 443 26.45 18.06 -11.45
C SER A 443 27.34 18.40 -10.25
N ASP A 444 26.77 18.66 -9.06
CA ASP A 444 27.54 19.01 -7.86
C ASP A 444 28.18 17.75 -7.26
N PRO A 445 29.52 17.72 -7.04
CA PRO A 445 30.21 16.58 -6.47
C PRO A 445 29.69 16.15 -5.09
N ARG A 446 29.18 17.11 -4.29
CA ARG A 446 28.60 16.85 -2.96
C ARG A 446 27.31 16.05 -3.10
N PHE A 447 26.45 16.42 -4.06
CA PHE A 447 25.23 15.70 -4.37
C PHE A 447 25.51 14.29 -4.88
N GLN A 448 26.51 14.12 -5.77
CA GLN A 448 26.93 12.82 -6.25
C GLN A 448 27.51 11.94 -5.13
N SER A 449 28.24 12.56 -4.18
CA SER A 449 28.72 11.87 -2.98
C SER A 449 27.55 11.39 -2.12
N LEU A 450 26.52 12.22 -1.95
CA LEU A 450 25.33 11.87 -1.20
C LEU A 450 24.55 10.71 -1.85
N LEU A 451 24.38 10.73 -3.18
CA LEU A 451 23.78 9.61 -3.92
C LEU A 451 24.49 8.29 -3.64
N ARG A 452 25.83 8.26 -3.70
CA ARG A 452 26.61 7.05 -3.38
C ARG A 452 26.43 6.60 -1.95
N ARG A 453 26.37 7.53 -0.99
CA ARG A 453 26.20 7.22 0.44
C ARG A 453 24.84 6.63 0.75
N VAL A 454 23.81 6.97 -0.01
CA VAL A 454 22.47 6.35 0.10
C VAL A 454 22.30 5.13 -0.83
N GLY A 455 23.39 4.61 -1.39
CA GLY A 455 23.37 3.41 -2.24
C GLY A 455 22.76 3.63 -3.64
N LEU A 456 22.54 4.87 -4.06
CA LEU A 456 22.07 5.21 -5.40
C LEU A 456 23.25 5.55 -6.29
N THR A 457 23.33 4.92 -7.45
CA THR A 457 24.33 5.30 -8.47
C THR A 457 23.87 6.58 -9.18
N PRO A 458 24.78 7.52 -9.50
CA PRO A 458 24.47 8.74 -10.24
C PRO A 458 23.84 8.48 -11.59
#